data_698a7112790f2bd37bdb6df7eb9b4b08
#
_entry.id   698a7112790f2bd37bdb6df7eb9b4b08
#
_cell.length_a   1.000
_cell.length_b   1.000
_cell.length_c   1.000
_cell.angle_alpha   90.00
_cell.angle_beta   90.00
_cell.angle_gamma   90.00
#
_symmetry.space_group_name_H-M   'P 1'
#
loop_
_entity.id
_entity.type
_entity.pdbx_description
1 polymer ?
#
loop_
_entity_poly.entity_id
_entity_poly.type
_entity_poly.pdbx_seq_one_letter_code
_entity_poly.pdbx_strand_id
1 'polypeptide(L)'
;MRKQVVRELGVPPTVLRRLAARLPERYPMLLDSAAEGPLSRTSVLLSVPRAALWLDAEGRLGAEGTVIRGNTFFAALENWWLAEREPPSAETSGLPFVGGWAIFLSY
;
A
#
# COMPACT_ATOMS: atom_id res chain seq x y z
N MET A 1 0.21 18.81 0.33
CA MET A 1 0.24 17.96 -0.87
C MET A 1 1.56 17.22 -0.94
N ARG A 2 1.52 15.94 -1.15
CA ARG A 2 2.74 15.15 -1.29
C ARG A 2 3.24 15.16 -2.70
N LYS A 3 4.53 15.30 -2.84
CA LYS A 3 5.16 15.16 -4.14
C LYS A 3 5.47 13.68 -4.38
N GLN A 4 4.92 13.14 -5.45
CA GLN A 4 5.27 11.80 -5.91
C GLN A 4 6.45 11.90 -6.86
N VAL A 5 7.44 11.05 -6.65
CA VAL A 5 8.63 10.96 -7.50
C VAL A 5 8.69 9.55 -8.05
N VAL A 6 8.79 9.47 -9.37
CA VAL A 6 8.93 8.19 -10.08
C VAL A 6 10.37 8.08 -10.58
N ARG A 7 10.98 6.95 -10.29
CA ARG A 7 12.35 6.67 -10.72
C ARG A 7 12.48 5.26 -11.23
N GLU A 8 13.05 5.10 -12.40
CA GLU A 8 13.37 3.81 -12.95
C GLU A 8 14.68 3.30 -12.36
N LEU A 9 14.70 2.06 -11.89
CA LEU A 9 15.84 1.50 -11.18
C LEU A 9 16.63 0.47 -12.01
N GLY A 10 16.05 -0.10 -13.05
CA GLY A 10 16.75 -1.04 -13.91
C GLY A 10 17.19 -2.33 -13.20
N VAL A 11 16.48 -2.77 -12.18
CA VAL A 11 16.79 -4.00 -11.45
C VAL A 11 15.88 -5.14 -11.89
N PRO A 12 16.35 -6.41 -11.84
CA PRO A 12 15.49 -7.53 -12.19
C PRO A 12 14.39 -7.77 -11.15
N PRO A 13 13.21 -8.28 -11.56
CA PRO A 13 12.08 -8.51 -10.64
C PRO A 13 12.40 -9.45 -9.47
N THR A 14 13.37 -10.34 -9.62
CA THR A 14 13.80 -11.24 -8.53
C THR A 14 14.31 -10.50 -7.31
N VAL A 15 14.77 -9.26 -7.47
CA VAL A 15 15.20 -8.40 -6.35
C VAL A 15 14.06 -8.14 -5.38
N LEU A 16 12.82 -8.00 -5.87
CA LEU A 16 11.65 -7.72 -5.02
C LEU A 16 11.42 -8.84 -4.00
N ARG A 17 11.50 -10.09 -4.44
CA ARG A 17 11.35 -11.25 -3.56
C ARG A 17 12.45 -11.30 -2.50
N ARG A 18 13.66 -10.99 -2.91
CA ARG A 18 14.82 -10.98 -2.01
C ARG A 18 14.68 -9.91 -0.94
N LEU A 19 14.26 -8.72 -1.32
CA LEU A 19 14.03 -7.63 -0.37
C LEU A 19 12.91 -7.96 0.61
N ALA A 20 11.79 -8.49 0.13
CA ALA A 20 10.68 -8.88 0.99
C ALA A 20 11.09 -9.97 1.99
N ALA A 21 11.90 -10.95 1.56
CA ALA A 21 12.35 -12.04 2.41
C ALA A 21 13.38 -11.58 3.46
N ARG A 22 14.29 -10.69 3.10
CA ARG A 22 15.38 -10.25 3.98
C ARG A 22 15.01 -9.10 4.90
N LEU A 23 14.11 -8.23 4.47
CA LEU A 23 13.73 -7.02 5.20
C LEU A 23 12.20 -6.93 5.32
N PRO A 24 11.54 -7.90 5.97
CA PRO A 24 10.08 -7.94 6.01
C PRO A 24 9.45 -6.75 6.75
N GLU A 25 10.15 -6.15 7.69
CA GLU A 25 9.65 -4.97 8.40
C GLU A 25 9.63 -3.73 7.51
N ARG A 26 10.61 -3.61 6.62
CA ARG A 26 10.70 -2.51 5.68
C ARG A 26 9.79 -2.73 4.46
N TYR A 27 9.63 -3.98 4.05
CA TYR A 27 8.84 -4.38 2.89
C TYR A 27 7.79 -5.40 3.32
N PRO A 28 6.71 -4.93 3.97
CA PRO A 28 5.75 -5.84 4.61
C PRO A 28 4.86 -6.60 3.63
N MET A 29 4.80 -6.18 2.37
CA MET A 29 3.91 -6.83 1.41
C MET A 29 4.50 -6.84 0.02
N LEU A 30 4.48 -8.01 -0.61
CA LEU A 30 4.81 -8.20 -2.02
C LEU A 30 3.60 -8.78 -2.73
N LEU A 31 3.13 -8.08 -3.75
CA LEU A 31 2.15 -8.60 -4.69
C LEU A 31 2.92 -9.07 -5.93
N ASP A 32 3.11 -10.37 -6.01
CA ASP A 32 3.95 -10.97 -7.05
C ASP A 32 3.09 -11.57 -8.16
N SER A 33 3.35 -11.12 -9.38
CA SER A 33 2.67 -11.63 -10.55
C SER A 33 3.37 -12.92 -11.01
N ALA A 34 2.87 -14.05 -10.50
CA ALA A 34 3.45 -15.37 -10.78
C ALA A 34 2.82 -16.05 -12.00
N ALA A 35 1.65 -15.62 -12.43
CA ALA A 35 0.98 -16.18 -13.59
C ALA A 35 1.53 -15.60 -14.89
N GLU A 36 1.62 -16.43 -15.93
CA GLU A 36 1.96 -15.96 -17.26
C GLU A 36 0.71 -15.51 -18.01
N GLY A 37 0.83 -14.40 -18.74
CA GLY A 37 -0.27 -13.89 -19.53
C GLY A 37 -0.31 -12.37 -19.60
N PRO A 38 -1.19 -11.81 -20.44
CA PRO A 38 -1.22 -10.37 -20.67
C PRO A 38 -1.67 -9.55 -19.47
N LEU A 39 -2.35 -10.16 -18.50
CA LEU A 39 -2.82 -9.48 -17.28
C LEU A 39 -1.85 -9.60 -16.10
N SER A 40 -0.78 -10.37 -16.24
CA SER A 40 0.14 -10.73 -15.15
C SER A 40 1.52 -10.14 -15.38
N ARG A 41 1.60 -8.82 -15.61
CA ARG A 41 2.85 -8.18 -16.00
C ARG A 41 3.52 -7.39 -14.90
N THR A 42 2.88 -7.25 -13.75
CA THR A 42 3.35 -6.31 -12.74
C THR A 42 3.44 -6.99 -11.39
N SER A 43 4.59 -6.82 -10.75
CA SER A 43 4.76 -7.13 -9.34
C SER A 43 4.94 -5.82 -8.58
N VAL A 44 4.41 -5.75 -7.38
CA VAL A 44 4.46 -4.53 -6.56
C VAL A 44 5.00 -4.88 -5.18
N LEU A 45 6.07 -4.20 -4.79
CA LEU A 45 6.62 -4.28 -3.45
C LEU A 45 6.27 -3.01 -2.69
N LEU A 46 5.51 -3.16 -1.60
CA LEU A 46 5.16 -2.06 -0.73
C LEU A 46 6.22 -1.89 0.34
N SER A 47 6.64 -0.66 0.57
CA SER A 47 7.73 -0.38 1.50
C SER A 47 7.36 0.71 2.48
N VAL A 48 7.91 0.60 3.68
CA VAL A 48 7.84 1.61 4.75
C VAL A 48 6.42 2.14 4.94
N PRO A 49 5.52 1.36 5.56
CA PRO A 49 4.17 1.83 5.83
C PRO A 49 4.23 3.11 6.66
N ARG A 50 3.50 4.13 6.23
CA ARG A 50 3.55 5.44 6.85
C ARG A 50 2.54 5.59 7.97
N ALA A 51 1.44 4.89 7.86
CA ALA A 51 0.35 4.97 8.81
C ALA A 51 -0.41 3.66 8.85
N ALA A 52 -1.10 3.43 9.94
CA ALA A 52 -1.89 2.23 10.15
C ALA A 52 -3.20 2.56 10.86
N LEU A 53 -4.23 1.82 10.54
CA LEU A 53 -5.54 1.84 11.19
C LEU A 53 -5.93 0.41 11.47
N TRP A 54 -6.39 0.12 12.67
CA TRP A 54 -6.79 -1.24 13.05
C TRP A 54 -8.02 -1.25 13.96
N LEU A 55 -8.67 -2.40 13.97
CA LEU A 55 -9.70 -2.74 14.92
C LEU A 55 -9.16 -3.92 15.76
N ASP A 56 -9.08 -3.75 17.08
CA ASP A 56 -8.54 -4.79 17.94
C ASP A 56 -9.60 -5.86 18.26
N ALA A 57 -9.17 -6.90 18.97
CA ALA A 57 -10.06 -8.01 19.33
C ALA A 57 -11.22 -7.59 20.24
N GLU A 58 -11.10 -6.48 20.95
CA GLU A 58 -12.12 -5.93 21.82
C GLU A 58 -13.05 -4.94 21.12
N GLY A 59 -12.87 -4.75 19.81
CA GLY A 59 -13.70 -3.85 19.01
C GLY A 59 -13.30 -2.38 19.13
N ARG A 60 -12.07 -2.08 19.54
CA ARG A 60 -11.59 -0.72 19.67
C ARG A 60 -10.75 -0.34 18.45
N LEU A 61 -10.98 0.87 17.97
CA LEU A 61 -10.20 1.44 16.87
C LEU A 61 -8.89 2.02 17.40
N GLY A 62 -7.81 1.73 16.68
CA GLY A 62 -6.51 2.32 16.93
C GLY A 62 -5.90 2.81 15.63
N ALA A 63 -5.01 3.79 15.72
CA ALA A 63 -4.31 4.33 14.57
C ALA A 63 -2.94 4.84 14.95
N GLU A 64 -2.04 4.79 14.00
CA GLU A 64 -0.71 5.36 14.10
C GLU A 64 -0.41 6.09 12.78
N GLY A 65 0.09 7.31 12.86
CA GLY A 65 0.42 8.10 11.68
C GLY A 65 -0.77 8.70 10.95
N THR A 66 -1.98 8.47 11.41
CA THR A 66 -3.21 9.07 10.89
C THR A 66 -4.19 9.31 12.03
N VAL A 67 -5.23 10.09 11.78
CA VAL A 67 -6.26 10.43 12.75
C VAL A 67 -7.50 9.58 12.49
N ILE A 68 -8.08 9.03 13.56
CA ILE A 68 -9.34 8.29 13.47
C ILE A 68 -10.49 9.29 13.29
N ARG A 69 -11.22 9.15 12.19
CA ARG A 69 -12.43 9.94 11.91
C ARG A 69 -13.55 8.99 11.53
N GLY A 70 -14.38 8.68 12.51
CA GLY A 70 -15.48 7.75 12.33
C GLY A 70 -15.61 6.80 13.52
N ASN A 71 -16.76 6.19 13.67
CA ASN A 71 -17.08 5.32 14.80
C ASN A 71 -16.88 3.83 14.49
N THR A 72 -16.68 3.49 13.23
CA THR A 72 -16.43 2.12 12.80
C THR A 72 -15.14 2.07 11.98
N PHE A 73 -14.60 0.86 11.85
CA PHE A 73 -13.39 0.68 11.05
C PHE A 73 -13.58 1.15 9.60
N PHE A 74 -14.69 0.76 8.96
CA PHE A 74 -14.91 1.12 7.57
C PHE A 74 -15.17 2.62 7.40
N ALA A 75 -15.88 3.26 8.33
CA ALA A 75 -16.07 4.70 8.28
C ALA A 75 -14.73 5.45 8.46
N ALA A 76 -13.91 5.00 9.40
CA ALA A 76 -12.59 5.59 9.62
C ALA A 76 -11.67 5.39 8.41
N LEU A 77 -11.70 4.23 7.78
CA LEU A 77 -10.93 3.93 6.58
C LEU A 77 -11.37 4.81 5.41
N GLU A 78 -12.67 4.94 5.19
CA GLU A 78 -13.21 5.79 4.13
C GLU A 78 -12.80 7.25 4.32
N ASN A 79 -12.92 7.77 5.54
CA ASN A 79 -12.53 9.14 5.84
C ASN A 79 -11.02 9.35 5.67
N TRP A 80 -10.23 8.39 6.03
CA TRP A 80 -8.79 8.43 5.78
C TRP A 80 -8.50 8.46 4.29
N TRP A 81 -9.11 7.58 3.52
CA TRP A 81 -8.95 7.56 2.07
C TRP A 81 -9.39 8.87 1.42
N LEU A 82 -10.53 9.41 1.80
CA LEU A 82 -11.02 10.69 1.27
C LEU A 82 -10.06 11.85 1.56
N ALA A 83 -9.44 11.83 2.74
CA ALA A 83 -8.50 12.89 3.14
C ALA A 83 -7.17 12.81 2.39
N GLU A 84 -6.73 11.63 2.01
CA GLU A 84 -5.38 11.44 1.47
C GLU A 84 -5.31 10.99 0.01
N ARG A 85 -6.44 10.66 -0.61
CA ARG A 85 -6.42 10.29 -2.02
C ARG A 85 -5.91 11.44 -2.88
N GLU A 86 -5.15 11.10 -3.90
CA GLU A 86 -4.60 12.07 -4.83
C GLU A 86 -5.08 11.78 -6.25
N PRO A 87 -5.33 12.82 -7.07
CA PRO A 87 -5.67 12.61 -8.46
C PRO A 87 -4.46 12.08 -9.24
N PRO A 88 -4.70 11.35 -10.34
CA PRO A 88 -3.60 10.95 -11.23
C PRO A 88 -2.83 12.16 -11.73
N SER A 89 -1.52 12.01 -11.86
CA SER A 89 -0.65 13.03 -12.45
C SER A 89 -0.02 12.51 -13.74
N ALA A 90 0.57 13.41 -14.52
CA ALA A 90 1.27 13.02 -15.73
C ALA A 90 2.46 12.09 -15.44
N GLU A 91 3.12 12.29 -14.30
CA GLU A 91 4.29 11.50 -13.88
C GLU A 91 3.91 10.08 -13.46
N THR A 92 2.70 9.89 -12.94
CA THR A 92 2.21 8.59 -12.49
C THR A 92 1.31 7.90 -13.50
N SER A 93 0.98 8.58 -14.57
CA SER A 93 0.16 8.04 -15.66
C SER A 93 0.82 6.78 -16.25
N GLY A 94 0.05 5.74 -16.41
CA GLY A 94 0.53 4.47 -16.94
C GLY A 94 1.13 3.53 -15.90
N LEU A 95 1.33 3.97 -14.66
CA LEU A 95 1.75 3.09 -13.58
C LEU A 95 0.54 2.35 -13.01
N PRO A 96 0.66 1.05 -12.74
CA PRO A 96 -0.47 0.26 -12.23
C PRO A 96 -0.81 0.56 -10.77
N PHE A 97 0.14 1.11 -10.01
CA PHE A 97 -0.02 1.41 -8.60
C PHE A 97 1.00 2.45 -8.18
N VAL A 98 0.56 3.48 -7.50
CA VAL A 98 1.44 4.57 -7.05
C VAL A 98 1.35 4.82 -5.54
N GLY A 99 0.59 4.04 -4.84
CA GLY A 99 0.37 4.15 -3.42
C GLY A 99 -1.06 3.78 -3.08
N GLY A 100 -1.32 3.53 -1.82
CA GLY A 100 -2.64 3.13 -1.39
C GLY A 100 -2.61 2.48 -0.02
N TRP A 101 -3.53 1.58 0.20
CA TRP A 101 -3.75 0.92 1.48
C TRP A 101 -3.69 -0.58 1.31
N ALA A 102 -2.83 -1.24 2.09
CA ALA A 102 -2.88 -2.68 2.22
C ALA A 102 -3.86 -3.02 3.34
N ILE A 103 -4.88 -3.81 3.04
CA ILE A 103 -5.97 -4.08 3.97
C ILE A 103 -6.04 -5.57 4.26
N PHE A 104 -6.08 -5.92 5.53
CA PHE A 104 -6.32 -7.28 5.99
C PHE A 104 -7.64 -7.31 6.78
N LEU A 105 -8.55 -8.19 6.37
CA LEU A 105 -9.82 -8.40 7.05
C LEU A 105 -9.89 -9.85 7.49
N SER A 106 -9.95 -10.06 8.81
CA SER A 106 -10.20 -11.39 9.35
C SER A 106 -11.70 -11.66 9.46
N TYR A 107 -12.08 -12.90 9.46
CA TYR A 107 -13.47 -13.32 9.67
C TYR A 107 -13.64 -14.25 10.86
#